data_e225dc8ec7834dc23cb2afdd49a03499
#
_entry.id   e225dc8ec7834dc23cb2afdd49a03499
#
_cell.length_a   1.000
_cell.length_b   1.000
_cell.length_c   1.000
_cell.angle_alpha   90.00
_cell.angle_beta   90.00
_cell.angle_gamma   90.00
#
_symmetry.space_group_name_H-M   'P 1'
#
loop_
_entity.id
_entity.type
_entity.pdbx_description
1 polymer ?
#
loop_
_entity_poly.entity_id
_entity_poly.type
_entity_poly.pdbx_seq_one_letter_code
_entity_poly.pdbx_strand_id
1 'polypeptide(L)'
;IIIAALIMTLAGTVFLQLGSYFHASEHNTVFRNVTHPIVSKLLDIAVIITLFAIGFVMLAGAGSNMEQQFGWKTWIGSTLMLVLVLIVGMLDVDKVSKVIGAVTPTIIIAVIGVAIYTGLNMPDDIGAAMDASSQIDTPIGNWLISALNYNGLALMLAVSMSLVIGGDNISPREAGWGGVVGGVIYSIMMGLAGFSLLMNSDKAQGSDIPMLSLVDDVNPTLGAIMAVIIYMMIFNTAIGMFYALGKRLSAGHEKRFPVIFIVGCLAGFAVSFAGFKTLMNYIYPVIGYMGILMVAILVFAWFRSQSQIQDEAVRRERVRALMHLKLHPDKDYDAERYDDEIGQHIEDSNMDNEALYDELVEEVTEELDGDDDVDFDKEKYEENRHDHSYY
;
A
#
# COMPACT_ATOMS: atom_id res chain seq x y z
N ILE A 1 -15.36 6.92 10.47
CA ILE A 1 -15.10 5.58 9.90
C ILE A 1 -15.82 5.43 8.57
N ILE A 2 -17.14 5.60 8.45
CA ILE A 2 -17.92 5.37 7.20
C ILE A 2 -17.38 6.21 6.03
N ILE A 3 -17.17 7.51 6.23
CA ILE A 3 -16.60 8.41 5.20
C ILE A 3 -15.19 7.94 4.82
N ALA A 4 -14.40 7.55 5.81
CA ALA A 4 -13.06 7.04 5.55
C ALA A 4 -13.11 5.74 4.72
N ALA A 5 -14.01 4.83 5.05
CA ALA A 5 -14.22 3.60 4.30
C ALA A 5 -14.57 3.83 2.82
N LEU A 6 -15.50 4.77 2.56
CA LEU A 6 -15.88 5.13 1.19
C LEU A 6 -14.71 5.73 0.40
N ILE A 7 -13.96 6.65 1.01
CA ILE A 7 -12.82 7.29 0.36
C ILE A 7 -11.71 6.28 0.08
N MET A 8 -11.40 5.40 1.04
CA MET A 8 -10.36 4.38 0.88
C MET A 8 -10.71 3.39 -0.22
N THR A 9 -11.96 2.92 -0.27
CA THR A 9 -12.41 2.00 -1.31
C THR A 9 -12.36 2.65 -2.69
N LEU A 10 -12.88 3.89 -2.81
CA LEU A 10 -12.81 4.63 -4.07
C LEU A 10 -11.37 4.89 -4.51
N ALA A 11 -10.53 5.41 -3.63
CA ALA A 11 -9.15 5.73 -3.96
C ALA A 11 -8.31 4.48 -4.28
N GLY A 12 -8.50 3.38 -3.55
CA GLY A 12 -7.88 2.10 -3.85
C GLY A 12 -8.23 1.60 -5.26
N THR A 13 -9.52 1.65 -5.61
CA THR A 13 -10.00 1.33 -6.96
C THR A 13 -9.34 2.22 -8.01
N VAL A 14 -9.34 3.53 -7.79
CA VAL A 14 -8.77 4.51 -8.72
C VAL A 14 -7.27 4.28 -8.92
N PHE A 15 -6.51 4.05 -7.84
CA PHE A 15 -5.06 3.86 -7.93
C PHE A 15 -4.69 2.59 -8.69
N LEU A 16 -5.33 1.47 -8.36
CA LEU A 16 -5.05 0.21 -9.04
C LEU A 16 -5.48 0.24 -10.51
N GLN A 17 -6.64 0.82 -10.83
CA GLN A 17 -7.07 0.95 -12.22
C GLN A 17 -6.18 1.88 -13.05
N LEU A 18 -5.78 3.04 -12.49
CA LEU A 18 -4.85 3.93 -13.19
C LEU A 18 -3.48 3.29 -13.35
N GLY A 19 -3.01 2.52 -12.33
CA GLY A 19 -1.79 1.75 -12.41
C GLY A 19 -1.82 0.77 -13.57
N SER A 20 -2.84 -0.09 -13.64
CA SER A 20 -3.05 -1.07 -14.71
C SER A 20 -3.19 -0.39 -16.08
N TYR A 21 -4.04 0.64 -16.19
CA TYR A 21 -4.27 1.33 -17.46
C TYR A 21 -2.99 1.91 -18.05
N PHE A 22 -2.13 2.53 -17.22
CA PHE A 22 -0.86 3.11 -17.66
C PHE A 22 0.32 2.14 -17.58
N HIS A 23 0.11 0.87 -17.22
CA HIS A 23 1.15 -0.13 -17.02
C HIS A 23 2.31 0.45 -16.18
N ALA A 24 1.97 0.92 -14.99
CA ALA A 24 2.83 1.79 -14.21
C ALA A 24 3.91 1.02 -13.45
N SER A 25 5.15 1.03 -13.93
CA SER A 25 6.31 0.53 -13.19
C SER A 25 6.74 1.45 -12.03
N GLU A 26 6.29 2.71 -12.03
CA GLU A 26 6.48 3.67 -10.94
C GLU A 26 5.33 4.70 -10.92
N HIS A 27 5.01 5.23 -9.74
CA HIS A 27 3.91 6.21 -9.56
C HIS A 27 4.03 7.43 -10.47
N ASN A 28 5.25 7.83 -10.82
CA ASN A 28 5.51 8.99 -11.68
C ASN A 28 5.03 8.77 -13.12
N THR A 29 4.95 7.53 -13.59
CA THR A 29 4.35 7.20 -14.89
C THR A 29 2.91 7.70 -14.95
N VAL A 30 2.11 7.41 -13.93
CA VAL A 30 0.72 7.88 -13.87
C VAL A 30 0.66 9.40 -13.72
N PHE A 31 1.42 9.99 -12.80
CA PHE A 31 1.40 11.44 -12.58
C PHE A 31 1.71 12.24 -13.86
N ARG A 32 2.69 11.79 -14.65
CA ARG A 32 3.05 12.44 -15.92
C ARG A 32 1.95 12.36 -16.98
N ASN A 33 1.23 11.26 -17.00
CA ASN A 33 0.18 11.03 -18.01
C ASN A 33 -1.14 11.74 -17.65
N VAL A 34 -1.43 11.90 -16.35
CA VAL A 34 -2.73 12.45 -15.91
C VAL A 34 -2.68 13.93 -15.54
N THR A 35 -1.47 14.54 -15.36
CA THR A 35 -1.35 15.93 -14.90
C THR A 35 -0.39 16.75 -15.75
N HIS A 36 -0.47 18.08 -15.58
CA HIS A 36 0.53 18.98 -16.17
C HIS A 36 1.93 18.72 -15.56
N PRO A 37 3.04 18.81 -16.32
CA PRO A 37 4.40 18.49 -15.85
C PRO A 37 4.82 19.15 -14.53
N ILE A 38 4.36 20.39 -14.27
CA ILE A 38 4.63 21.08 -13.00
C ILE A 38 3.94 20.38 -11.83
N VAL A 39 2.67 20.01 -12.01
CA VAL A 39 1.87 19.31 -10.97
C VAL A 39 2.43 17.92 -10.71
N SER A 40 2.77 17.16 -11.76
CA SER A 40 3.44 15.87 -11.64
C SER A 40 4.71 15.96 -10.80
N LYS A 41 5.55 16.96 -11.06
CA LYS A 41 6.78 17.17 -10.31
C LYS A 41 6.54 17.56 -8.84
N LEU A 42 5.50 18.35 -8.56
CA LEU A 42 5.11 18.68 -7.20
C LEU A 42 4.59 17.46 -6.44
N LEU A 43 3.79 16.61 -7.08
CA LEU A 43 3.31 15.36 -6.50
C LEU A 43 4.47 14.39 -6.19
N ASP A 44 5.42 14.28 -7.11
CA ASP A 44 6.63 13.46 -6.89
C ASP A 44 7.45 13.95 -5.67
N ILE A 45 7.66 15.26 -5.58
CA ILE A 45 8.32 15.86 -4.40
C ILE A 45 7.52 15.60 -3.12
N ALA A 46 6.20 15.71 -3.18
CA ALA A 46 5.33 15.44 -2.05
C ALA A 46 5.46 13.97 -1.57
N VAL A 47 5.56 13.01 -2.48
CA VAL A 47 5.83 11.59 -2.15
C VAL A 47 7.20 11.46 -1.48
N ILE A 48 8.25 12.06 -2.02
CA ILE A 48 9.61 12.00 -1.45
C ILE A 48 9.63 12.57 -0.02
N ILE A 49 8.99 13.72 0.20
CA ILE A 49 8.88 14.34 1.53
C ILE A 49 8.12 13.40 2.47
N THR A 50 7.04 12.78 2.02
CA THR A 50 6.24 11.84 2.80
C THR A 50 7.04 10.62 3.23
N LEU A 51 7.78 10.00 2.30
CA LEU A 51 8.61 8.84 2.58
C LEU A 51 9.64 9.15 3.69
N PHE A 52 10.32 10.29 3.58
CA PHE A 52 11.28 10.72 4.60
C PHE A 52 10.59 11.05 5.93
N ALA A 53 9.50 11.81 5.89
CA ALA A 53 8.78 12.26 7.07
C ALA A 53 8.21 11.10 7.89
N ILE A 54 7.55 10.16 7.24
CA ILE A 54 7.03 8.96 7.92
C ILE A 54 8.19 8.09 8.42
N GLY A 55 9.26 7.94 7.67
CA GLY A 55 10.45 7.22 8.10
C GLY A 55 10.96 7.69 9.46
N PHE A 56 11.15 8.99 9.67
CA PHE A 56 11.63 9.51 10.97
C PHE A 56 10.55 9.47 12.06
N VAL A 57 9.26 9.62 11.73
CA VAL A 57 8.17 9.43 12.70
C VAL A 57 8.14 7.98 13.20
N MET A 58 8.37 7.00 12.32
CA MET A 58 8.47 5.60 12.72
C MET A 58 9.66 5.34 13.65
N LEU A 59 10.83 5.94 13.42
CA LEU A 59 11.97 5.83 14.33
C LEU A 59 11.63 6.41 15.71
N ALA A 60 10.93 7.53 15.77
CA ALA A 60 10.46 8.11 17.03
C ALA A 60 9.42 7.21 17.71
N GLY A 61 8.46 6.66 16.95
CA GLY A 61 7.44 5.74 17.44
C GLY A 61 8.01 4.44 18.01
N ALA A 62 9.07 3.92 17.41
CA ALA A 62 9.79 2.76 17.96
C ALA A 62 10.39 3.05 19.36
N GLY A 63 10.92 4.25 19.53
CA GLY A 63 11.39 4.71 20.83
C GLY A 63 10.27 4.80 21.86
N SER A 64 9.17 5.46 21.50
CA SER A 64 7.98 5.62 22.35
C SER A 64 7.35 4.28 22.74
N ASN A 65 7.29 3.32 21.81
CA ASN A 65 6.76 1.97 22.06
C ASN A 65 7.57 1.24 23.14
N MET A 66 8.90 1.29 23.07
CA MET A 66 9.77 0.65 24.05
C MET A 66 9.75 1.38 25.40
N GLU A 67 9.64 2.70 25.39
CA GLU A 67 9.50 3.49 26.62
C GLU A 67 8.17 3.19 27.31
N GLN A 68 7.05 3.18 26.59
CA GLN A 68 5.72 2.95 27.14
C GLN A 68 5.58 1.55 27.77
N GLN A 69 6.11 0.49 27.15
CA GLN A 69 5.96 -0.86 27.64
C GLN A 69 7.02 -1.28 28.66
N PHE A 70 8.29 -0.93 28.40
CA PHE A 70 9.41 -1.45 29.17
C PHE A 70 10.13 -0.38 30.01
N GLY A 71 9.68 0.88 29.95
CA GLY A 71 10.31 1.99 30.65
C GLY A 71 11.72 2.34 30.15
N TRP A 72 12.08 1.89 28.93
CA TRP A 72 13.39 2.22 28.37
C TRP A 72 13.41 3.68 27.93
N LYS A 73 14.61 4.27 27.91
CA LYS A 73 14.75 5.59 27.32
C LYS A 73 14.43 5.53 25.82
N THR A 74 13.63 6.48 25.31
CA THR A 74 13.19 6.52 23.90
C THR A 74 14.31 6.30 22.89
N TRP A 75 15.48 6.90 23.12
CA TRP A 75 16.62 6.77 22.21
C TRP A 75 17.11 5.32 22.03
N ILE A 76 16.93 4.44 23.02
CA ILE A 76 17.35 3.03 22.95
C ILE A 76 16.48 2.30 21.93
N GLY A 77 15.14 2.45 22.02
CA GLY A 77 14.20 1.85 21.06
C GLY A 77 14.42 2.38 19.65
N SER A 78 14.61 3.70 19.50
CA SER A 78 14.88 4.32 18.20
C SER A 78 16.23 3.86 17.60
N THR A 79 17.27 3.69 18.40
CA THR A 79 18.58 3.18 17.93
C THR A 79 18.49 1.73 17.49
N LEU A 80 17.81 0.89 18.27
CA LEU A 80 17.60 -0.51 17.90
C LEU A 80 16.85 -0.62 16.58
N MET A 81 15.80 0.20 16.40
CA MET A 81 15.06 0.30 15.13
C MET A 81 15.94 0.74 13.96
N LEU A 82 16.74 1.78 14.16
CA LEU A 82 17.68 2.23 13.13
C LEU A 82 18.62 1.12 12.68
N VAL A 83 19.21 0.38 13.64
CA VAL A 83 20.12 -0.73 13.35
C VAL A 83 19.41 -1.82 12.55
N LEU A 84 18.19 -2.21 12.95
CA LEU A 84 17.40 -3.20 12.23
C LEU A 84 17.09 -2.74 10.79
N VAL A 85 16.64 -1.49 10.62
CA VAL A 85 16.36 -0.91 9.30
C VAL A 85 17.62 -0.88 8.43
N LEU A 86 18.77 -0.50 8.97
CA LEU A 86 20.03 -0.48 8.22
C LEU A 86 20.47 -1.88 7.79
N ILE A 87 20.36 -2.88 8.68
CA ILE A 87 20.75 -4.26 8.37
C ILE A 87 19.86 -4.83 7.27
N VAL A 88 18.54 -4.75 7.44
CA VAL A 88 17.59 -5.35 6.50
C VAL A 88 17.53 -4.59 5.19
N GLY A 89 17.59 -3.26 5.24
CA GLY A 89 17.54 -2.43 4.03
C GLY A 89 18.78 -2.54 3.13
N MET A 90 19.85 -3.18 3.60
CA MET A 90 21.02 -3.50 2.78
C MET A 90 20.92 -4.89 2.12
N LEU A 91 19.84 -5.65 2.38
CA LEU A 91 19.56 -6.92 1.71
C LEU A 91 18.95 -6.68 0.34
N ASP A 92 18.86 -7.75 -0.45
CA ASP A 92 18.18 -7.73 -1.75
C ASP A 92 16.67 -7.42 -1.59
N VAL A 93 16.08 -6.82 -2.62
CA VAL A 93 14.65 -6.40 -2.66
C VAL A 93 13.71 -7.53 -2.24
N ASP A 94 13.92 -8.74 -2.79
CA ASP A 94 13.07 -9.90 -2.52
C ASP A 94 13.08 -10.32 -1.04
N LYS A 95 14.26 -10.21 -0.38
CA LYS A 95 14.38 -10.50 1.06
C LYS A 95 13.68 -9.46 1.91
N VAL A 96 13.81 -8.18 1.54
CA VAL A 96 13.11 -7.08 2.20
C VAL A 96 11.59 -7.28 2.08
N SER A 97 11.08 -7.56 0.89
CA SER A 97 9.64 -7.78 0.65
C SER A 97 9.09 -8.97 1.45
N LYS A 98 9.83 -10.08 1.56
CA LYS A 98 9.44 -11.24 2.36
C LYS A 98 9.35 -10.91 3.85
N VAL A 99 10.30 -10.13 4.38
CA VAL A 99 10.26 -9.68 5.79
C VAL A 99 9.03 -8.81 6.04
N ILE A 100 8.75 -7.87 5.14
CA ILE A 100 7.57 -6.99 5.19
C ILE A 100 6.27 -7.82 5.18
N GLY A 101 6.14 -8.77 4.27
CA GLY A 101 4.94 -9.60 4.11
C GLY A 101 4.65 -10.49 5.32
N ALA A 102 5.67 -11.01 6.00
CA ALA A 102 5.52 -11.94 7.12
C ALA A 102 4.87 -11.31 8.37
N VAL A 103 5.00 -10.00 8.55
CA VAL A 103 4.47 -9.30 9.75
C VAL A 103 2.96 -9.01 9.63
N THR A 104 2.46 -8.77 8.42
CA THR A 104 1.07 -8.34 8.17
C THR A 104 0.00 -9.27 8.74
N PRO A 105 0.05 -10.61 8.58
CA PRO A 105 -0.94 -11.51 9.15
C PRO A 105 -1.02 -11.43 10.69
N THR A 106 0.12 -11.26 11.35
CA THR A 106 0.18 -11.14 12.82
C THR A 106 -0.58 -9.90 13.31
N ILE A 107 -0.46 -8.80 12.58
CA ILE A 107 -1.17 -7.55 12.87
C ILE A 107 -2.68 -7.74 12.76
N ILE A 108 -3.14 -8.36 11.68
CA ILE A 108 -4.56 -8.63 11.44
C ILE A 108 -5.14 -9.44 12.59
N ILE A 109 -4.47 -10.53 12.98
CA ILE A 109 -4.88 -11.39 14.10
C ILE A 109 -4.93 -10.59 15.41
N ALA A 110 -3.93 -9.75 15.67
CA ALA A 110 -3.90 -8.94 16.90
C ALA A 110 -5.07 -7.95 16.96
N VAL A 111 -5.36 -7.22 15.87
CA VAL A 111 -6.49 -6.26 15.82
C VAL A 111 -7.83 -6.97 15.98
N ILE A 112 -8.05 -8.10 15.31
CA ILE A 112 -9.27 -8.90 15.46
C ILE A 112 -9.39 -9.42 16.90
N GLY A 113 -8.31 -9.92 17.49
CA GLY A 113 -8.28 -10.40 18.88
C GLY A 113 -8.68 -9.32 19.88
N VAL A 114 -8.12 -8.11 19.75
CA VAL A 114 -8.49 -6.96 20.60
C VAL A 114 -9.95 -6.55 20.39
N ALA A 115 -10.44 -6.55 19.15
CA ALA A 115 -11.83 -6.21 18.86
C ALA A 115 -12.82 -7.23 19.45
N ILE A 116 -12.51 -8.53 19.37
CA ILE A 116 -13.31 -9.58 20.00
C ILE A 116 -13.32 -9.41 21.53
N TYR A 117 -12.14 -9.19 22.11
CA TYR A 117 -12.02 -8.97 23.55
C TYR A 117 -12.86 -7.76 24.00
N THR A 118 -12.76 -6.64 23.30
CA THR A 118 -13.56 -5.42 23.57
C THR A 118 -15.05 -5.71 23.43
N GLY A 119 -15.48 -6.44 22.42
CA GLY A 119 -16.89 -6.82 22.22
C GLY A 119 -17.45 -7.71 23.33
N LEU A 120 -16.62 -8.59 23.91
CA LEU A 120 -17.00 -9.46 25.02
C LEU A 120 -16.97 -8.75 26.38
N ASN A 121 -16.19 -7.66 26.50
CA ASN A 121 -15.99 -6.88 27.73
C ASN A 121 -16.34 -5.42 27.50
N MET A 122 -17.54 -5.15 26.97
CA MET A 122 -18.00 -3.78 26.75
C MET A 122 -18.14 -3.03 28.09
N PRO A 123 -17.81 -1.72 28.12
CA PRO A 123 -18.04 -0.92 29.32
C PRO A 123 -19.53 -0.85 29.63
N ASP A 124 -19.88 -0.84 30.93
CA ASP A 124 -21.25 -0.75 31.42
C ASP A 124 -21.92 0.57 31.01
N ASP A 125 -21.15 1.64 30.89
CA ASP A 125 -21.61 2.96 30.44
C ASP A 125 -20.89 3.37 29.13
N ILE A 126 -21.56 3.09 28.01
CA ILE A 126 -21.08 3.50 26.67
C ILE A 126 -21.11 5.03 26.53
N GLY A 127 -22.04 5.72 27.23
CA GLY A 127 -22.11 7.18 27.22
C GLY A 127 -20.83 7.80 27.80
N ALA A 128 -20.37 7.29 28.94
CA ALA A 128 -19.12 7.74 29.56
C ALA A 128 -17.91 7.53 28.67
N ALA A 129 -17.84 6.40 27.93
CA ALA A 129 -16.76 6.15 26.95
C ALA A 129 -16.80 7.15 25.78
N MET A 130 -18.00 7.49 25.27
CA MET A 130 -18.16 8.50 24.25
C MET A 130 -17.78 9.90 24.73
N ASP A 131 -18.17 10.27 25.96
CA ASP A 131 -17.80 11.55 26.55
C ASP A 131 -16.29 11.65 26.77
N ALA A 132 -15.64 10.59 27.25
CA ALA A 132 -14.19 10.54 27.38
C ALA A 132 -13.47 10.69 26.03
N SER A 133 -14.00 10.07 24.97
CA SER A 133 -13.44 10.20 23.63
C SER A 133 -13.52 11.63 23.09
N SER A 134 -14.54 12.38 23.46
CA SER A 134 -14.72 13.77 23.02
C SER A 134 -13.73 14.75 23.68
N GLN A 135 -13.10 14.34 24.77
CA GLN A 135 -12.08 15.13 25.50
C GLN A 135 -10.66 14.90 25.01
N ILE A 136 -10.46 13.96 24.06
CA ILE A 136 -9.15 13.72 23.48
C ILE A 136 -8.78 14.88 22.56
N ASP A 137 -7.64 15.50 22.82
CA ASP A 137 -7.09 16.58 21.99
C ASP A 137 -6.84 16.08 20.57
N THR A 138 -7.32 16.84 19.59
CA THR A 138 -7.12 16.51 18.17
C THR A 138 -6.33 17.62 17.48
N PRO A 139 -5.34 17.29 16.62
CA PRO A 139 -4.60 18.29 15.85
C PRO A 139 -5.49 19.12 14.91
N ILE A 140 -6.64 18.55 14.52
CA ILE A 140 -7.62 19.15 13.60
C ILE A 140 -8.97 19.15 14.27
N GLY A 141 -9.47 20.34 14.67
CA GLY A 141 -10.68 20.49 15.47
C GLY A 141 -12.00 20.13 14.77
N ASN A 142 -12.01 20.03 13.43
CA ASN A 142 -13.20 19.63 12.69
C ASN A 142 -13.12 18.14 12.32
N TRP A 143 -14.09 17.36 12.80
CA TRP A 143 -14.10 15.90 12.62
C TRP A 143 -14.10 15.45 11.13
N LEU A 144 -14.80 16.20 10.26
CA LEU A 144 -14.84 15.88 8.82
C LEU A 144 -13.49 16.14 8.16
N ILE A 145 -12.89 17.29 8.45
CA ILE A 145 -11.55 17.63 7.95
C ILE A 145 -10.53 16.65 8.51
N SER A 146 -10.64 16.26 9.77
CA SER A 146 -9.78 15.25 10.39
C SER A 146 -9.90 13.89 9.69
N ALA A 147 -11.13 13.44 9.39
CA ALA A 147 -11.36 12.20 8.64
C ALA A 147 -10.79 12.26 7.23
N LEU A 148 -10.97 13.37 6.51
CA LEU A 148 -10.39 13.58 5.17
C LEU A 148 -8.86 13.60 5.23
N ASN A 149 -8.30 14.28 6.23
CA ASN A 149 -6.86 14.40 6.42
C ASN A 149 -6.22 13.04 6.74
N TYR A 150 -6.84 12.24 7.60
CA TYR A 150 -6.40 10.89 7.90
C TYR A 150 -6.38 10.00 6.63
N ASN A 151 -7.45 10.05 5.83
CA ASN A 151 -7.46 9.32 4.56
C ASN A 151 -6.38 9.84 3.59
N GLY A 152 -6.22 11.14 3.50
CA GLY A 152 -5.15 11.74 2.70
C GLY A 152 -3.78 11.24 3.11
N LEU A 153 -3.48 11.21 4.43
CA LEU A 153 -2.24 10.67 4.97
C LEU A 153 -2.04 9.20 4.56
N ALA A 154 -3.04 8.35 4.82
CA ALA A 154 -2.94 6.92 4.53
C ALA A 154 -2.79 6.63 3.03
N LEU A 155 -3.53 7.35 2.17
CA LEU A 155 -3.45 7.21 0.72
C LEU A 155 -2.14 7.77 0.15
N MET A 156 -1.57 8.80 0.76
CA MET A 156 -0.25 9.31 0.38
C MET A 156 0.86 8.29 0.63
N LEU A 157 0.73 7.48 1.69
CA LEU A 157 1.64 6.37 1.97
C LEU A 157 1.47 5.21 0.98
N ALA A 158 0.24 4.94 0.58
CA ALA A 158 -0.12 3.79 -0.25
C ALA A 158 0.05 4.04 -1.75
N VAL A 159 -0.03 5.30 -2.23
CA VAL A 159 -0.16 5.64 -3.64
C VAL A 159 0.92 5.01 -4.52
N SER A 160 2.18 5.12 -4.12
CA SER A 160 3.30 4.62 -4.92
C SER A 160 3.21 3.11 -5.16
N MET A 161 2.96 2.36 -4.08
CA MET A 161 2.86 0.91 -4.15
C MET A 161 1.58 0.47 -4.88
N SER A 162 0.45 1.11 -4.60
CA SER A 162 -0.83 0.77 -5.26
C SER A 162 -0.79 1.01 -6.77
N LEU A 163 -0.16 2.09 -7.22
CA LEU A 163 -0.01 2.34 -8.66
C LEU A 163 0.88 1.30 -9.34
N VAL A 164 1.96 0.86 -8.68
CA VAL A 164 2.85 -0.18 -9.22
C VAL A 164 2.16 -1.54 -9.23
N ILE A 165 1.54 -1.96 -8.12
CA ILE A 165 0.77 -3.23 -8.06
C ILE A 165 -0.35 -3.23 -9.11
N GLY A 166 -1.02 -2.08 -9.32
CA GLY A 166 -1.97 -1.94 -10.41
C GLY A 166 -1.30 -2.12 -11.76
N GLY A 167 -0.10 -1.59 -11.94
CA GLY A 167 0.69 -1.70 -13.17
C GLY A 167 1.12 -3.11 -13.54
N ASP A 168 1.34 -3.95 -12.52
CA ASP A 168 1.67 -5.38 -12.69
C ASP A 168 0.43 -6.23 -13.11
N ASN A 169 -0.76 -5.63 -13.18
CA ASN A 169 -1.99 -6.32 -13.57
C ASN A 169 -2.45 -5.82 -14.96
N ILE A 170 -2.54 -6.72 -15.92
CA ILE A 170 -2.92 -6.41 -17.29
C ILE A 170 -4.38 -5.90 -17.38
N SER A 171 -5.28 -6.42 -16.53
CA SER A 171 -6.69 -6.07 -16.56
C SER A 171 -7.06 -4.89 -15.65
N PRO A 172 -7.37 -3.69 -16.19
CA PRO A 172 -7.83 -2.56 -15.37
C PRO A 172 -9.11 -2.87 -14.59
N ARG A 173 -9.94 -3.79 -15.08
CA ARG A 173 -11.18 -4.21 -14.42
C ARG A 173 -10.89 -5.05 -13.18
N GLU A 174 -9.99 -6.02 -13.27
CA GLU A 174 -9.58 -6.87 -12.14
C GLU A 174 -8.82 -6.06 -11.09
N ALA A 175 -7.88 -5.22 -11.53
CA ALA A 175 -7.20 -4.26 -10.67
C ALA A 175 -8.20 -3.38 -9.88
N GLY A 176 -9.25 -2.90 -10.55
CA GLY A 176 -10.32 -2.13 -9.90
C GLY A 176 -11.06 -2.92 -8.84
N TRP A 177 -11.44 -4.18 -9.11
CA TRP A 177 -12.07 -5.06 -8.12
C TRP A 177 -11.13 -5.36 -6.94
N GLY A 178 -9.85 -5.58 -7.20
CA GLY A 178 -8.82 -5.68 -6.17
C GLY A 178 -8.81 -4.47 -5.24
N GLY A 179 -8.94 -3.26 -5.81
CA GLY A 179 -9.06 -2.02 -5.06
C GLY A 179 -10.32 -1.93 -4.18
N VAL A 180 -11.47 -2.39 -4.70
CA VAL A 180 -12.72 -2.47 -3.92
C VAL A 180 -12.55 -3.42 -2.74
N VAL A 181 -12.08 -4.64 -2.99
CA VAL A 181 -11.92 -5.68 -1.96
C VAL A 181 -10.90 -5.23 -0.91
N GLY A 182 -9.74 -4.72 -1.33
CA GLY A 182 -8.71 -4.21 -0.43
C GLY A 182 -9.20 -3.03 0.41
N GLY A 183 -9.93 -2.08 -0.20
CA GLY A 183 -10.54 -0.95 0.49
C GLY A 183 -11.58 -1.36 1.52
N VAL A 184 -12.40 -2.37 1.23
CA VAL A 184 -13.38 -2.93 2.18
C VAL A 184 -12.68 -3.63 3.36
N ILE A 185 -11.68 -4.48 3.08
CA ILE A 185 -10.91 -5.16 4.15
C ILE A 185 -10.23 -4.14 5.05
N TYR A 186 -9.55 -3.14 4.46
CA TYR A 186 -8.94 -2.05 5.23
C TYR A 186 -9.97 -1.33 6.10
N SER A 187 -11.14 -1.04 5.55
CA SER A 187 -12.21 -0.33 6.25
C SER A 187 -12.77 -1.12 7.44
N ILE A 188 -12.90 -2.45 7.29
CA ILE A 188 -13.28 -3.34 8.38
C ILE A 188 -12.22 -3.32 9.48
N MET A 189 -10.94 -3.46 9.12
CA MET A 189 -9.84 -3.43 10.10
C MET A 189 -9.76 -2.11 10.85
N MET A 190 -9.89 -0.99 10.14
CA MET A 190 -9.95 0.34 10.72
C MET A 190 -11.17 0.51 11.64
N GLY A 191 -12.32 -0.04 11.24
CA GLY A 191 -13.55 -0.04 12.04
C GLY A 191 -13.39 -0.81 13.35
N LEU A 192 -12.79 -2.00 13.29
CA LEU A 192 -12.52 -2.83 14.47
C LEU A 192 -11.54 -2.15 15.44
N ALA A 193 -10.46 -1.58 14.92
CA ALA A 193 -9.49 -0.84 15.72
C ALA A 193 -10.13 0.42 16.36
N GLY A 194 -10.87 1.20 15.56
CA GLY A 194 -11.56 2.39 16.04
C GLY A 194 -12.65 2.08 17.07
N PHE A 195 -13.40 1.00 16.89
CA PHE A 195 -14.37 0.51 17.87
C PHE A 195 -13.68 0.16 19.20
N SER A 196 -12.58 -0.59 19.14
CA SER A 196 -11.84 -0.99 20.34
C SER A 196 -11.31 0.20 21.11
N LEU A 197 -10.76 1.20 20.43
CA LEU A 197 -10.26 2.43 21.04
C LEU A 197 -11.38 3.32 21.60
N LEU A 198 -12.50 3.40 20.89
CA LEU A 198 -13.66 4.20 21.34
C LEU A 198 -14.26 3.64 22.63
N MET A 199 -14.44 2.32 22.71
CA MET A 199 -15.00 1.67 23.90
C MET A 199 -14.06 1.70 25.12
N ASN A 200 -12.76 1.93 24.91
CA ASN A 200 -11.76 2.01 25.96
C ASN A 200 -11.02 3.37 25.94
N SER A 201 -11.72 4.44 25.59
CA SER A 201 -11.14 5.77 25.43
C SER A 201 -10.56 6.34 26.72
N ASP A 202 -11.10 5.97 27.87
CA ASP A 202 -10.59 6.30 29.21
C ASP A 202 -9.17 5.77 29.43
N LYS A 203 -8.89 4.55 29.00
CA LYS A 203 -7.58 3.88 29.11
C LYS A 203 -6.58 4.36 28.05
N ALA A 204 -7.08 4.80 26.91
CA ALA A 204 -6.27 5.30 25.82
C ALA A 204 -5.75 6.73 26.05
N GLN A 205 -6.37 7.48 26.97
CA GLN A 205 -6.07 8.88 27.21
C GLN A 205 -4.65 9.07 27.77
N GLY A 206 -3.88 9.97 27.14
CA GLY A 206 -2.52 10.29 27.57
C GLY A 206 -1.42 9.34 27.04
N SER A 207 -1.78 8.21 26.45
CA SER A 207 -0.84 7.27 25.87
C SER A 207 -0.36 7.72 24.49
N ASP A 208 0.91 7.48 24.19
CA ASP A 208 1.47 7.69 22.84
C ASP A 208 0.99 6.60 21.86
N ILE A 209 0.75 5.39 22.36
CA ILE A 209 0.30 4.23 21.60
C ILE A 209 -0.93 3.63 22.31
N PRO A 210 -2.13 4.14 22.02
CA PRO A 210 -3.36 3.79 22.74
C PRO A 210 -3.71 2.30 22.71
N MET A 211 -3.51 1.61 21.57
CA MET A 211 -3.79 0.19 21.44
C MET A 211 -2.90 -0.67 22.36
N LEU A 212 -1.65 -0.23 22.58
CA LEU A 212 -0.75 -0.89 23.50
C LEU A 212 -1.24 -0.80 24.95
N SER A 213 -1.64 0.41 25.39
CA SER A 213 -2.19 0.60 26.73
C SER A 213 -3.41 -0.27 26.99
N LEU A 214 -4.31 -0.37 25.99
CA LEU A 214 -5.50 -1.18 26.10
C LEU A 214 -5.20 -2.67 26.36
N VAL A 215 -4.21 -3.22 25.64
CA VAL A 215 -3.83 -4.63 25.80
C VAL A 215 -3.05 -4.85 27.10
N ASP A 216 -2.21 -3.90 27.49
CA ASP A 216 -1.42 -3.97 28.73
C ASP A 216 -2.31 -3.96 29.98
N ASP A 217 -3.36 -3.15 29.98
CA ASP A 217 -4.37 -3.12 31.05
C ASP A 217 -5.11 -4.46 31.25
N VAL A 218 -5.29 -5.22 30.14
CA VAL A 218 -5.90 -6.56 30.22
C VAL A 218 -4.95 -7.55 30.88
N ASN A 219 -3.70 -7.57 30.42
CA ASN A 219 -2.65 -8.43 30.95
C ASN A 219 -1.26 -7.92 30.53
N PRO A 220 -0.34 -7.66 31.46
CA PRO A 220 1.00 -7.15 31.15
C PRO A 220 1.82 -8.07 30.23
N THR A 221 1.59 -9.39 30.27
CA THR A 221 2.27 -10.32 29.35
C THR A 221 1.75 -10.16 27.93
N LEU A 222 0.44 -9.98 27.76
CA LEU A 222 -0.14 -9.67 26.45
C LEU A 222 0.28 -8.28 25.96
N GLY A 223 0.41 -7.30 26.87
CA GLY A 223 0.97 -5.99 26.59
C GLY A 223 2.39 -6.09 26.03
N ALA A 224 3.25 -6.88 26.63
CA ALA A 224 4.61 -7.11 26.15
C ALA A 224 4.63 -7.75 24.75
N ILE A 225 3.77 -8.74 24.50
CA ILE A 225 3.64 -9.36 23.17
C ILE A 225 3.15 -8.32 22.16
N MET A 226 2.12 -7.54 22.53
CA MET A 226 1.58 -6.47 21.66
C MET A 226 2.62 -5.40 21.36
N ALA A 227 3.46 -5.02 22.32
CA ALA A 227 4.57 -4.09 22.09
C ALA A 227 5.54 -4.62 21.04
N VAL A 228 5.87 -5.90 21.07
CA VAL A 228 6.72 -6.54 20.04
C VAL A 228 6.04 -6.51 18.67
N ILE A 229 4.75 -6.86 18.61
CA ILE A 229 3.97 -6.81 17.36
C ILE A 229 3.96 -5.38 16.80
N ILE A 230 3.65 -4.38 17.62
CA ILE A 230 3.66 -2.96 17.21
C ILE A 230 5.06 -2.53 16.76
N TYR A 231 6.11 -2.96 17.47
CA TYR A 231 7.49 -2.67 17.09
C TYR A 231 7.83 -3.22 15.70
N MET A 232 7.38 -4.45 15.40
CA MET A 232 7.54 -5.05 14.07
C MET A 232 6.71 -4.34 13.00
N MET A 233 5.51 -3.83 13.35
CA MET A 233 4.73 -2.97 12.44
C MET A 233 5.46 -1.67 12.10
N ILE A 234 6.00 -1.02 13.12
CA ILE A 234 6.80 0.20 12.97
C ILE A 234 8.03 -0.09 12.11
N PHE A 235 8.71 -1.22 12.36
CA PHE A 235 9.83 -1.67 11.55
C PHE A 235 9.44 -1.86 10.08
N ASN A 236 8.33 -2.55 9.83
CA ASN A 236 7.80 -2.77 8.48
C ASN A 236 7.59 -1.45 7.73
N THR A 237 6.94 -0.49 8.40
CA THR A 237 6.72 0.84 7.80
C THR A 237 8.04 1.59 7.61
N ALA A 238 8.91 1.62 8.61
CA ALA A 238 10.18 2.35 8.55
C ALA A 238 11.08 1.86 7.42
N ILE A 239 11.23 0.52 7.30
CA ILE A 239 12.06 -0.06 6.23
C ILE A 239 11.47 0.25 4.87
N GLY A 240 10.16 0.09 4.68
CA GLY A 240 9.48 0.41 3.44
C GLY A 240 9.68 1.86 3.01
N MET A 241 9.51 2.82 3.94
CA MET A 241 9.67 4.25 3.66
C MET A 241 11.11 4.63 3.31
N PHE A 242 12.09 4.24 4.12
CA PHE A 242 13.50 4.58 3.85
C PHE A 242 14.04 3.85 2.63
N TYR A 243 13.62 2.60 2.39
CA TYR A 243 14.01 1.84 1.21
C TYR A 243 13.47 2.48 -0.07
N ALA A 244 12.17 2.81 -0.11
CA ALA A 244 11.55 3.50 -1.23
C ALA A 244 12.18 4.88 -1.47
N LEU A 245 12.46 5.64 -0.40
CA LEU A 245 13.19 6.91 -0.49
C LEU A 245 14.57 6.73 -1.11
N GLY A 246 15.34 5.74 -0.64
CA GLY A 246 16.67 5.42 -1.14
C GLY A 246 16.65 5.05 -2.62
N LYS A 247 15.74 4.16 -3.02
CA LYS A 247 15.55 3.78 -4.43
C LYS A 247 15.16 4.97 -5.30
N ARG A 248 14.22 5.80 -4.83
CA ARG A 248 13.76 6.97 -5.57
C ARG A 248 14.86 8.00 -5.80
N LEU A 249 15.64 8.32 -4.77
CA LEU A 249 16.73 9.29 -4.86
C LEU A 249 17.97 8.75 -5.58
N SER A 250 18.12 7.44 -5.69
CA SER A 250 19.21 6.79 -6.44
C SER A 250 18.85 6.40 -7.87
N ALA A 251 17.63 6.70 -8.33
CA ALA A 251 17.15 6.35 -9.67
C ALA A 251 18.16 6.76 -10.75
N GLY A 252 18.49 5.83 -11.65
CA GLY A 252 19.54 6.02 -12.66
C GLY A 252 20.99 5.91 -12.16
N HIS A 253 21.22 5.73 -10.86
CA HIS A 253 22.56 5.58 -10.25
C HIS A 253 22.52 4.56 -9.10
N GLU A 254 22.21 3.33 -9.37
CA GLU A 254 22.00 2.28 -8.33
C GLU A 254 23.18 2.13 -7.35
N LYS A 255 24.40 2.35 -7.80
CA LYS A 255 25.60 2.32 -6.93
C LYS A 255 25.55 3.36 -5.77
N ARG A 256 24.70 4.37 -5.86
CA ARG A 256 24.52 5.41 -4.81
C ARG A 256 23.46 5.03 -3.79
N PHE A 257 22.65 4.01 -4.06
CA PHE A 257 21.58 3.58 -3.16
C PHE A 257 22.06 3.39 -1.70
N PRO A 258 23.13 2.61 -1.43
CA PRO A 258 23.54 2.36 -0.04
C PRO A 258 23.88 3.65 0.71
N VAL A 259 24.55 4.57 0.06
CA VAL A 259 24.94 5.85 0.68
C VAL A 259 23.72 6.72 0.97
N ILE A 260 22.82 6.86 -0.02
CA ILE A 260 21.59 7.67 0.12
C ILE A 260 20.68 7.06 1.19
N PHE A 261 20.53 5.75 1.22
CA PHE A 261 19.75 5.02 2.21
C PHE A 261 20.29 5.25 3.63
N ILE A 262 21.59 5.01 3.85
CA ILE A 262 22.23 5.22 5.17
C ILE A 262 22.10 6.67 5.61
N VAL A 263 22.41 7.62 4.74
CA VAL A 263 22.32 9.07 5.07
C VAL A 263 20.88 9.45 5.39
N GLY A 264 19.90 8.96 4.62
CA GLY A 264 18.47 9.16 4.88
C GLY A 264 18.04 8.62 6.25
N CYS A 265 18.44 7.39 6.59
CA CYS A 265 18.15 6.78 7.89
C CYS A 265 18.78 7.57 9.07
N LEU A 266 20.05 7.97 8.93
CA LEU A 266 20.75 8.75 9.97
C LEU A 266 20.16 10.15 10.13
N ALA A 267 19.81 10.82 9.03
CA ALA A 267 19.12 12.10 9.08
C ALA A 267 17.75 11.99 9.74
N GLY A 268 16.99 10.94 9.38
CA GLY A 268 15.71 10.64 10.02
C GLY A 268 15.84 10.32 11.50
N PHE A 269 16.88 9.59 11.90
CA PHE A 269 17.18 9.32 13.30
C PHE A 269 17.47 10.61 14.09
N ALA A 270 18.22 11.54 13.51
CA ALA A 270 18.47 12.83 14.16
C ALA A 270 17.17 13.62 14.38
N VAL A 271 16.24 13.60 13.40
CA VAL A 271 14.92 14.27 13.52
C VAL A 271 14.03 13.57 14.53
N SER A 272 14.13 12.25 14.70
CA SER A 272 13.27 11.45 15.60
C SER A 272 13.37 11.88 17.07
N PHE A 273 14.43 12.55 17.47
CA PHE A 273 14.60 13.11 18.82
C PHE A 273 13.63 14.24 19.18
N ALA A 274 12.91 14.80 18.18
CA ALA A 274 11.83 15.76 18.45
C ALA A 274 10.63 15.14 19.18
N GLY A 275 10.57 13.81 19.28
CA GLY A 275 9.56 13.02 19.98
C GLY A 275 8.37 12.66 19.11
N PHE A 276 7.86 11.45 19.32
CA PHE A 276 6.81 10.84 18.48
C PHE A 276 5.53 11.68 18.42
N LYS A 277 4.97 12.05 19.59
CA LYS A 277 3.73 12.83 19.68
C LYS A 277 3.85 14.20 19.01
N THR A 278 4.98 14.88 19.17
CA THR A 278 5.23 16.18 18.54
C THR A 278 5.26 16.02 17.01
N LEU A 279 6.02 15.05 16.51
CA LEU A 279 6.14 14.81 15.07
C LEU A 279 4.80 14.42 14.47
N MET A 280 4.03 13.54 15.12
CA MET A 280 2.72 13.13 14.68
C MET A 280 1.74 14.32 14.60
N ASN A 281 1.73 15.20 15.59
CA ASN A 281 0.80 16.32 15.62
C ASN A 281 1.07 17.39 14.55
N TYR A 282 2.31 17.55 14.09
CA TYR A 282 2.65 18.53 13.06
C TYR A 282 2.79 17.92 11.66
N ILE A 283 3.42 16.77 11.56
CA ILE A 283 3.77 16.15 10.26
C ILE A 283 2.55 15.47 9.62
N TYR A 284 1.76 14.73 10.40
CA TYR A 284 0.60 14.00 9.86
C TYR A 284 -0.44 14.92 9.21
N PRO A 285 -0.86 16.05 9.82
CA PRO A 285 -1.77 16.96 9.17
C PRO A 285 -1.23 17.53 7.85
N VAL A 286 0.05 17.85 7.77
CA VAL A 286 0.67 18.39 6.54
C VAL A 286 0.63 17.35 5.42
N ILE A 287 1.07 16.12 5.70
CA ILE A 287 1.02 15.03 4.73
C ILE A 287 -0.42 14.71 4.34
N GLY A 288 -1.34 14.72 5.30
CA GLY A 288 -2.76 14.50 5.03
C GLY A 288 -3.36 15.51 4.06
N TYR A 289 -3.05 16.80 4.19
CA TYR A 289 -3.51 17.81 3.23
C TYR A 289 -2.87 17.62 1.85
N MET A 290 -1.60 17.25 1.78
CA MET A 290 -0.95 16.91 0.52
C MET A 290 -1.62 15.70 -0.13
N GLY A 291 -1.97 14.68 0.66
CA GLY A 291 -2.68 13.49 0.21
C GLY A 291 -4.10 13.78 -0.29
N ILE A 292 -4.86 14.64 0.40
CA ILE A 292 -6.19 15.08 -0.09
C ILE A 292 -6.07 15.69 -1.49
N LEU A 293 -5.10 16.58 -1.70
CA LEU A 293 -4.89 17.19 -3.01
C LEU A 293 -4.52 16.14 -4.07
N MET A 294 -3.62 15.22 -3.75
CA MET A 294 -3.22 14.13 -4.65
C MET A 294 -4.40 13.24 -5.01
N VAL A 295 -5.17 12.79 -4.02
CA VAL A 295 -6.36 11.96 -4.26
C VAL A 295 -7.38 12.68 -5.14
N ALA A 296 -7.65 13.95 -4.88
CA ALA A 296 -8.55 14.76 -5.69
C ALA A 296 -8.10 14.83 -7.16
N ILE A 297 -6.80 15.01 -7.40
CA ILE A 297 -6.22 15.05 -8.75
C ILE A 297 -6.39 13.69 -9.44
N LEU A 298 -6.03 12.57 -8.78
CA LEU A 298 -6.10 11.24 -9.37
C LEU A 298 -7.55 10.79 -9.61
N VAL A 299 -8.46 11.06 -8.67
CA VAL A 299 -9.89 10.78 -8.83
C VAL A 299 -10.47 11.60 -10.00
N PHE A 300 -10.13 12.87 -10.11
CA PHE A 300 -10.57 13.70 -11.23
C PHE A 300 -10.04 13.18 -12.57
N ALA A 301 -8.77 12.80 -12.62
CA ALA A 301 -8.16 12.20 -13.81
C ALA A 301 -8.84 10.88 -14.19
N TRP A 302 -9.12 10.03 -13.22
CA TRP A 302 -9.84 8.78 -13.42
C TRP A 302 -11.24 9.00 -13.99
N PHE A 303 -12.02 9.92 -13.44
CA PHE A 303 -13.34 10.25 -13.98
C PHE A 303 -13.28 10.72 -15.43
N ARG A 304 -12.25 11.51 -15.77
CA ARG A 304 -12.06 12.00 -17.14
C ARG A 304 -11.65 10.88 -18.12
N SER A 305 -10.91 9.90 -17.65
CA SER A 305 -10.39 8.79 -18.47
C SER A 305 -11.24 7.52 -18.39
N GLN A 306 -12.37 7.54 -17.69
CA GLN A 306 -13.16 6.34 -17.41
C GLN A 306 -13.60 5.58 -18.66
N SER A 307 -14.04 6.30 -19.71
CA SER A 307 -14.38 5.67 -21.00
C SER A 307 -13.18 4.96 -21.61
N GLN A 308 -12.03 5.62 -21.65
CA GLN A 308 -10.79 5.06 -22.21
C GLN A 308 -10.31 3.83 -21.42
N ILE A 309 -10.42 3.89 -20.09
CA ILE A 309 -10.05 2.76 -19.20
C ILE A 309 -10.99 1.56 -19.46
N GLN A 310 -12.29 1.81 -19.67
CA GLN A 310 -13.25 0.74 -19.97
C GLN A 310 -13.03 0.15 -21.36
N ASP A 311 -12.81 0.97 -22.38
CA ASP A 311 -12.53 0.52 -23.72
C ASP A 311 -11.26 -0.34 -23.77
N GLU A 312 -10.23 0.09 -23.06
CA GLU A 312 -8.98 -0.66 -22.93
C GLU A 312 -9.14 -1.96 -22.17
N ALA A 313 -9.92 -1.97 -21.08
CA ALA A 313 -10.21 -3.18 -20.33
C ALA A 313 -10.92 -4.24 -21.20
N VAL A 314 -11.91 -3.83 -21.98
CA VAL A 314 -12.62 -4.72 -22.91
C VAL A 314 -11.67 -5.24 -24.00
N ARG A 315 -10.79 -4.39 -24.51
CA ARG A 315 -9.80 -4.74 -25.53
C ARG A 315 -8.84 -5.81 -25.02
N ARG A 316 -8.21 -5.59 -23.89
CA ARG A 316 -7.27 -6.55 -23.30
C ARG A 316 -7.94 -7.87 -22.89
N GLU A 317 -9.16 -7.80 -22.33
CA GLU A 317 -9.97 -8.99 -22.02
C GLU A 317 -10.30 -9.80 -23.31
N ARG A 318 -10.56 -9.10 -24.42
CA ARG A 318 -10.80 -9.77 -25.72
C ARG A 318 -9.56 -10.46 -26.25
N VAL A 319 -8.41 -9.80 -26.23
CA VAL A 319 -7.12 -10.40 -26.64
C VAL A 319 -6.79 -11.60 -25.77
N ARG A 320 -6.94 -11.48 -24.45
CA ARG A 320 -6.72 -12.59 -23.51
C ARG A 320 -7.60 -13.80 -23.84
N ALA A 321 -8.88 -13.58 -24.11
CA ALA A 321 -9.81 -14.64 -24.45
C ALA A 321 -9.43 -15.33 -25.79
N LEU A 322 -8.97 -14.57 -26.77
CA LEU A 322 -8.51 -15.11 -28.04
C LEU A 322 -7.16 -15.86 -27.91
N MET A 323 -6.24 -15.36 -27.07
CA MET A 323 -5.00 -16.04 -26.72
C MET A 323 -5.26 -17.36 -25.98
N HIS A 324 -6.19 -17.36 -25.03
CA HIS A 324 -6.60 -18.59 -24.34
C HIS A 324 -7.19 -19.60 -25.32
N LEU A 325 -7.98 -19.16 -26.31
CA LEU A 325 -8.51 -20.03 -27.35
C LEU A 325 -7.39 -20.55 -28.25
N LYS A 326 -6.38 -19.72 -28.60
CA LYS A 326 -5.24 -20.07 -29.45
C LYS A 326 -4.30 -21.09 -28.81
N LEU A 327 -4.07 -20.95 -27.52
CA LEU A 327 -3.10 -21.75 -26.78
C LEU A 327 -3.70 -23.05 -26.18
N HIS A 328 -5.02 -23.13 -26.06
CA HIS A 328 -5.68 -24.28 -25.46
C HIS A 328 -5.62 -25.50 -26.39
N PRO A 329 -5.07 -26.64 -25.95
CA PRO A 329 -4.81 -27.80 -26.83
C PRO A 329 -6.08 -28.44 -27.39
N ASP A 330 -7.21 -28.36 -26.68
CA ASP A 330 -8.46 -29.04 -27.05
C ASP A 330 -9.49 -28.12 -27.74
N LYS A 331 -9.15 -26.85 -27.99
CA LYS A 331 -10.09 -25.91 -28.63
C LYS A 331 -9.71 -25.63 -30.09
N ASP A 332 -10.71 -25.56 -30.94
CA ASP A 332 -10.52 -25.19 -32.34
C ASP A 332 -10.24 -23.68 -32.45
N TYR A 333 -9.07 -23.33 -33.00
CA TYR A 333 -8.67 -21.96 -33.25
C TYR A 333 -8.61 -21.68 -34.76
N ASP A 334 -9.37 -20.69 -35.19
CA ASP A 334 -9.40 -20.24 -36.59
C ASP A 334 -8.41 -19.06 -36.77
N ALA A 335 -7.19 -19.39 -37.19
CA ALA A 335 -6.12 -18.40 -37.37
C ALA A 335 -6.47 -17.32 -38.39
N GLU A 336 -7.13 -17.69 -39.53
CA GLU A 336 -7.49 -16.72 -40.59
C GLU A 336 -8.48 -15.66 -40.08
N ARG A 337 -9.26 -15.99 -39.05
CA ARG A 337 -10.26 -15.12 -38.47
C ARG A 337 -9.74 -14.30 -37.29
N TYR A 338 -8.93 -14.90 -36.43
CA TYR A 338 -8.63 -14.32 -35.11
C TYR A 338 -7.22 -13.70 -35.02
N ASP A 339 -6.24 -14.09 -35.86
CA ASP A 339 -4.92 -13.48 -35.79
C ASP A 339 -4.94 -12.00 -36.18
N ASP A 340 -5.71 -11.63 -37.22
CA ASP A 340 -5.92 -10.23 -37.57
C ASP A 340 -6.63 -9.44 -36.46
N GLU A 341 -7.63 -10.03 -35.79
CA GLU A 341 -8.35 -9.41 -34.67
C GLU A 341 -7.42 -9.18 -33.47
N ILE A 342 -6.58 -10.17 -33.13
CA ILE A 342 -5.58 -10.04 -32.06
C ILE A 342 -4.61 -8.90 -32.41
N GLY A 343 -4.02 -8.94 -33.61
CA GLY A 343 -3.08 -7.91 -34.06
C GLY A 343 -3.67 -6.51 -33.99
N GLN A 344 -4.89 -6.31 -34.47
CA GLN A 344 -5.56 -5.01 -34.44
C GLN A 344 -5.83 -4.53 -33.01
N HIS A 345 -6.28 -5.42 -32.11
CA HIS A 345 -6.50 -5.05 -30.72
C HIS A 345 -5.21 -4.71 -29.99
N ILE A 346 -4.11 -5.36 -30.29
CA ILE A 346 -2.79 -5.07 -29.71
C ILE A 346 -2.29 -3.71 -30.22
N GLU A 347 -2.39 -3.43 -31.54
CA GLU A 347 -2.00 -2.14 -32.12
C GLU A 347 -2.81 -0.97 -31.57
N ASP A 348 -4.09 -1.17 -31.30
CA ASP A 348 -4.99 -0.17 -30.74
C ASP A 348 -4.85 0.03 -29.22
N SER A 349 -4.06 -0.79 -28.54
CA SER A 349 -3.82 -0.70 -27.10
C SER A 349 -2.93 0.50 -26.74
N ASN A 350 -3.06 0.98 -25.51
CA ASN A 350 -2.17 2.00 -24.96
C ASN A 350 -0.88 1.43 -24.33
N MET A 351 -0.69 0.11 -24.36
CA MET A 351 0.54 -0.56 -23.99
C MET A 351 1.47 -0.73 -25.20
N ASP A 352 2.75 -1.02 -24.92
CA ASP A 352 3.66 -1.48 -25.94
C ASP A 352 3.19 -2.84 -26.50
N ASN A 353 3.20 -3.01 -27.81
CA ASN A 353 2.62 -4.17 -28.48
C ASN A 353 3.29 -5.49 -28.05
N GLU A 354 4.62 -5.49 -27.98
CA GLU A 354 5.42 -6.67 -27.60
C GLU A 354 5.20 -7.01 -26.12
N ALA A 355 5.21 -5.99 -25.25
CA ALA A 355 4.97 -6.16 -23.83
C ALA A 355 3.56 -6.72 -23.56
N LEU A 356 2.51 -6.17 -24.19
CA LEU A 356 1.15 -6.66 -24.01
C LEU A 356 0.99 -8.11 -24.49
N TYR A 357 1.58 -8.44 -25.63
CA TYR A 357 1.53 -9.81 -26.16
C TYR A 357 2.23 -10.80 -25.23
N ASP A 358 3.45 -10.48 -24.81
CA ASP A 358 4.26 -11.35 -23.97
C ASP A 358 3.62 -11.58 -22.60
N GLU A 359 3.11 -10.53 -21.95
CA GLU A 359 2.42 -10.65 -20.67
C GLU A 359 1.13 -11.46 -20.76
N LEU A 360 0.33 -11.27 -21.83
CA LEU A 360 -0.89 -12.05 -22.04
C LEU A 360 -0.60 -13.52 -22.33
N VAL A 361 0.47 -13.81 -23.08
CA VAL A 361 0.89 -15.19 -23.31
C VAL A 361 1.37 -15.83 -22.01
N GLU A 362 2.15 -15.12 -21.20
CA GLU A 362 2.62 -15.61 -19.91
C GLU A 362 1.44 -15.91 -18.97
N GLU A 363 0.49 -14.98 -18.83
CA GLU A 363 -0.70 -15.15 -18.00
C GLU A 363 -1.54 -16.36 -18.44
N VAL A 364 -1.80 -16.49 -19.76
CA VAL A 364 -2.62 -17.60 -20.30
C VAL A 364 -1.90 -18.94 -20.18
N THR A 365 -0.60 -18.99 -20.41
CA THR A 365 0.18 -20.23 -20.25
C THR A 365 0.25 -20.69 -18.80
N GLU A 366 0.35 -19.76 -17.84
CA GLU A 366 0.28 -20.09 -16.41
C GLU A 366 -1.11 -20.61 -16.00
N GLU A 367 -2.17 -20.01 -16.55
CA GLU A 367 -3.54 -20.47 -16.30
C GLU A 367 -3.77 -21.88 -16.84
N LEU A 368 -3.33 -22.17 -18.06
CA LEU A 368 -3.49 -23.50 -18.69
C LEU A 368 -2.62 -24.57 -18.01
N ASP A 369 -1.41 -24.24 -17.61
CA ASP A 369 -0.51 -25.15 -16.89
C ASP A 369 -1.00 -25.48 -15.47
N GLY A 370 -1.70 -24.52 -14.85
CA GLY A 370 -2.32 -24.68 -13.53
C GLY A 370 -3.69 -25.38 -13.54
N ASP A 371 -4.29 -25.67 -14.70
CA ASP A 371 -5.57 -26.33 -14.82
C ASP A 371 -5.40 -27.85 -14.97
N ASP A 372 -5.71 -28.59 -13.92
CA ASP A 372 -5.60 -30.06 -13.89
C ASP A 372 -6.42 -30.78 -14.98
N ASP A 373 -7.41 -30.11 -15.58
CA ASP A 373 -8.28 -30.65 -16.62
C ASP A 373 -7.73 -30.45 -18.05
N VAL A 374 -6.62 -29.67 -18.21
CA VAL A 374 -6.02 -29.34 -19.49
C VAL A 374 -4.62 -29.98 -19.63
N ASP A 375 -4.39 -30.73 -20.68
CA ASP A 375 -3.07 -31.33 -20.98
C ASP A 375 -2.16 -30.29 -21.67
N PHE A 376 -1.71 -29.28 -20.89
CA PHE A 376 -0.81 -28.21 -21.32
C PHE A 376 0.50 -28.27 -20.57
N ASP A 377 1.62 -28.13 -21.26
CA ASP A 377 2.99 -28.16 -20.72
C ASP A 377 3.67 -26.83 -21.06
N LYS A 378 3.76 -25.94 -20.07
CA LYS A 378 4.35 -24.60 -20.21
C LYS A 378 5.83 -24.67 -20.60
N GLU A 379 6.62 -25.58 -20.00
CA GLU A 379 8.06 -25.70 -20.31
C GLU A 379 8.29 -26.08 -21.78
N LYS A 380 7.50 -27.02 -22.27
CA LYS A 380 7.55 -27.46 -23.67
C LYS A 380 7.07 -26.36 -24.63
N TYR A 381 6.07 -25.57 -24.23
CA TYR A 381 5.62 -24.43 -25.01
C TYR A 381 6.71 -23.37 -25.12
N GLU A 382 7.36 -23.01 -24.01
CA GLU A 382 8.45 -22.02 -23.98
C GLU A 382 9.68 -22.46 -24.80
N GLU A 383 10.06 -23.73 -24.74
CA GLU A 383 11.14 -24.28 -25.59
C GLU A 383 10.84 -24.12 -27.10
N ASN A 384 9.57 -24.30 -27.49
CA ASN A 384 9.16 -24.19 -28.89
C ASN A 384 8.91 -22.74 -29.35
N ARG A 385 8.67 -21.82 -28.43
CA ARG A 385 8.38 -20.41 -28.70
C ARG A 385 9.57 -19.64 -29.29
N HIS A 386 10.80 -20.07 -29.04
CA HIS A 386 12.01 -19.44 -29.60
C HIS A 386 12.05 -19.40 -31.12
N ASP A 387 11.20 -20.16 -31.81
CA ASP A 387 11.10 -20.19 -33.28
C ASP A 387 9.97 -19.30 -33.86
N HIS A 388 9.12 -18.69 -33.03
CA HIS A 388 8.00 -17.87 -33.50
C HIS A 388 8.13 -16.44 -32.98
N SER A 389 8.83 -15.59 -33.71
CA SER A 389 8.73 -14.13 -33.58
C SER A 389 7.33 -13.66 -33.94
N TYR A 390 6.88 -12.58 -33.35
CA TYR A 390 5.60 -11.90 -33.45
C TYR A 390 5.12 -11.55 -34.88
N TYR A 391 5.79 -12.00 -35.95
CA TYR A 391 5.43 -11.75 -37.36
C TYR A 391 5.20 -13.05 -38.11
#